data_261c12514ef9efedba0a022101a00fd7
#
_entry.id   261c12514ef9efedba0a022101a00fd7
#
_cell.length_a   1.000
_cell.length_b   1.000
_cell.length_c   1.000
_cell.angle_alpha   90.00
_cell.angle_beta   90.00
_cell.angle_gamma   90.00
#
_symmetry.space_group_name_H-M   'P 1'
#
loop_
_entity.id
_entity.type
_entity.pdbx_description
1 polymer ?
#
loop_
_entity_poly.entity_id
_entity_poly.type
_entity_poly.pdbx_seq_one_letter_code
_entity_poly.pdbx_strand_id
1 'polypeptide(L)'
;VLEAAAWFHDLVNLPKNSPDRARASTLSAQAAMAFLAADGFPADKLPAVAHAIEAHSFSAGIAPTTPEARILQDADRLEALGAIGLARMFLISGQMGGGMVDMADPMALHRPLDDKAFALDHLQVKLLRLPETMQTRSGRLMAEERAEWMMSFRTRMLAEIG
;
A
#
# COMPACT_ATOMS: atom_id res chain seq x y z
N VAL A 1 20.66 -5.83 3.29
CA VAL A 1 19.65 -4.97 3.95
C VAL A 1 18.30 -5.11 3.25
N LEU A 2 18.18 -4.66 1.99
CA LEU A 2 16.88 -4.61 1.30
C LEU A 2 16.17 -5.97 1.22
N GLU A 3 16.89 -7.03 0.85
CA GLU A 3 16.32 -8.38 0.76
C GLU A 3 15.77 -8.86 2.10
N ALA A 4 16.54 -8.71 3.19
CA ALA A 4 16.06 -9.05 4.53
C ALA A 4 14.83 -8.22 4.92
N ALA A 5 14.85 -6.91 4.66
CA ALA A 5 13.70 -6.05 4.94
C ALA A 5 12.47 -6.46 4.12
N ALA A 6 12.62 -6.83 2.86
CA ALA A 6 11.53 -7.30 2.01
C ALA A 6 10.87 -8.60 2.53
N TRP A 7 11.67 -9.54 3.04
CA TRP A 7 11.13 -10.78 3.61
C TRP A 7 10.35 -10.58 4.90
N PHE A 8 10.73 -9.59 5.72
CA PHE A 8 10.20 -9.41 7.07
C PHE A 8 9.28 -8.20 7.25
N HIS A 9 9.03 -7.39 6.21
CA HIS A 9 8.31 -6.11 6.37
C HIS A 9 6.90 -6.28 6.94
N ASP A 10 6.18 -7.33 6.59
CA ASP A 10 4.82 -7.66 7.04
C ASP A 10 4.76 -8.88 7.98
N LEU A 11 5.84 -9.15 8.74
CA LEU A 11 5.91 -10.28 9.68
C LEU A 11 4.80 -10.20 10.74
N VAL A 12 4.46 -8.98 11.18
CA VAL A 12 3.32 -8.71 12.06
C VAL A 12 2.25 -7.97 11.25
N ASN A 13 1.16 -8.68 10.94
CA ASN A 13 0.05 -8.10 10.19
C ASN A 13 -1.17 -7.94 11.10
N LEU A 14 -1.50 -6.69 11.42
CA LEU A 14 -2.69 -6.35 12.20
C LEU A 14 -3.89 -6.11 11.27
N PRO A 15 -5.13 -6.45 11.71
CA PRO A 15 -6.34 -6.17 10.93
C PRO A 15 -6.44 -4.70 10.51
N LYS A 16 -6.99 -4.43 9.32
CA LYS A 16 -7.11 -3.05 8.78
C LYS A 16 -7.94 -2.12 9.67
N ASN A 17 -8.88 -2.65 10.43
CA ASN A 17 -9.73 -1.92 11.37
C ASN A 17 -9.14 -1.87 12.79
N SER A 18 -7.93 -2.40 13.02
CA SER A 18 -7.27 -2.34 14.34
C SER A 18 -6.87 -0.91 14.68
N PRO A 19 -7.11 -0.43 15.91
CA PRO A 19 -6.61 0.86 16.38
C PRO A 19 -5.07 0.92 16.41
N ASP A 20 -4.40 -0.22 16.51
CA ASP A 20 -2.94 -0.35 16.52
C ASP A 20 -2.33 -0.52 15.12
N ARG A 21 -3.11 -0.41 14.04
CA ARG A 21 -2.63 -0.64 12.66
C ARG A 21 -1.36 0.14 12.33
N ALA A 22 -1.24 1.38 12.80
CA ALA A 22 -0.08 2.23 12.58
C ALA A 22 1.23 1.68 13.21
N ARG A 23 1.13 0.75 14.17
CA ARG A 23 2.26 0.11 14.86
C ARG A 23 2.73 -1.17 14.19
N ALA A 24 2.00 -1.70 13.20
CA ALA A 24 2.29 -3.00 12.59
C ALA A 24 3.73 -3.09 12.04
N SER A 25 4.19 -2.07 11.30
CA SER A 25 5.56 -2.06 10.75
C SER A 25 6.65 -1.97 11.84
N THR A 26 6.43 -1.21 12.90
CA THR A 26 7.36 -1.15 14.04
C THR A 26 7.43 -2.49 14.77
N LEU A 27 6.30 -3.17 14.95
CA LEU A 27 6.27 -4.51 15.55
C LEU A 27 6.95 -5.55 14.62
N SER A 28 6.74 -5.44 13.30
CA SER A 28 7.46 -6.27 12.31
C SER A 28 8.96 -6.05 12.40
N ALA A 29 9.42 -4.80 12.49
CA ALA A 29 10.83 -4.47 12.64
C ALA A 29 11.43 -5.09 13.91
N GLN A 30 10.74 -4.94 15.05
CA GLN A 30 11.21 -5.52 16.32
C GLN A 30 11.34 -7.05 16.25
N ALA A 31 10.34 -7.74 15.70
CA ALA A 31 10.37 -9.19 15.54
C ALA A 31 11.46 -9.63 14.56
N ALA A 32 11.62 -8.91 13.43
CA ALA A 32 12.67 -9.17 12.45
C ALA A 32 14.07 -8.98 13.04
N MET A 33 14.29 -7.94 13.86
CA MET A 33 15.58 -7.71 14.51
C MET A 33 15.95 -8.84 15.46
N ALA A 34 15.00 -9.31 16.28
CA ALA A 34 15.22 -10.42 17.19
C ALA A 34 15.59 -11.71 16.45
N PHE A 35 14.87 -12.02 15.37
CA PHE A 35 15.15 -13.19 14.54
C PHE A 35 16.53 -13.11 13.86
N LEU A 36 16.80 -12.02 13.14
CA LEU A 36 18.03 -11.82 12.39
C LEU A 36 19.26 -11.80 13.28
N ALA A 37 19.19 -11.20 14.47
CA ALA A 37 20.27 -11.21 15.45
C ALA A 37 20.58 -12.64 15.95
N ALA A 38 19.55 -13.43 16.21
CA ALA A 38 19.70 -14.82 16.63
C ALA A 38 20.27 -15.73 15.51
N ASP A 39 19.96 -15.41 14.24
CA ASP A 39 20.45 -16.13 13.05
C ASP A 39 21.85 -15.68 12.59
N GLY A 40 22.50 -14.75 13.31
CA GLY A 40 23.86 -14.30 13.02
C GLY A 40 23.97 -13.28 11.88
N PHE A 41 22.89 -12.58 11.56
CA PHE A 41 22.92 -11.48 10.58
C PHE A 41 23.87 -10.36 11.07
N PRO A 42 24.63 -9.69 10.16
CA PRO A 42 25.58 -8.65 10.54
C PRO A 42 24.94 -7.54 11.38
N ALA A 43 25.45 -7.37 12.61
CA ALA A 43 24.88 -6.48 13.61
C ALA A 43 24.88 -5.00 13.18
N ASP A 44 25.88 -4.58 12.41
CA ASP A 44 26.02 -3.24 11.86
C ASP A 44 24.95 -2.90 10.81
N LYS A 45 24.30 -3.91 10.19
CA LYS A 45 23.24 -3.76 9.20
C LYS A 45 21.83 -3.81 9.79
N LEU A 46 21.66 -4.31 11.01
CA LEU A 46 20.36 -4.44 11.65
C LEU A 46 19.58 -3.10 11.73
N PRO A 47 20.18 -1.96 12.11
CA PRO A 47 19.44 -0.69 12.15
C PRO A 47 18.88 -0.27 10.79
N ALA A 48 19.62 -0.53 9.70
CA ALA A 48 19.16 -0.20 8.35
C ALA A 48 17.99 -1.10 7.90
N VAL A 49 18.01 -2.39 8.30
CA VAL A 49 16.88 -3.30 8.06
C VAL A 49 15.65 -2.85 8.84
N ALA A 50 15.82 -2.54 10.14
CA ALA A 50 14.73 -2.05 10.99
C ALA A 50 14.07 -0.81 10.40
N HIS A 51 14.89 0.20 10.03
CA HIS A 51 14.38 1.43 9.42
C HIS A 51 13.62 1.18 8.11
N ALA A 52 14.12 0.31 7.24
CA ALA A 52 13.44 -0.02 6.00
C ALA A 52 12.06 -0.68 6.27
N ILE A 53 11.99 -1.60 7.24
CA ILE A 53 10.73 -2.22 7.66
C ILE A 53 9.76 -1.20 8.28
N GLU A 54 10.23 -0.35 9.20
CA GLU A 54 9.37 0.66 9.84
C GLU A 54 8.80 1.66 8.84
N ALA A 55 9.64 2.14 7.90
CA ALA A 55 9.30 3.20 6.98
C ALA A 55 8.49 2.74 5.76
N HIS A 56 8.32 1.40 5.50
CA HIS A 56 7.55 0.96 4.33
C HIS A 56 6.07 1.30 4.45
N SER A 57 5.51 1.22 5.67
CA SER A 57 4.07 1.31 5.91
C SER A 57 3.52 2.71 5.69
N PHE A 58 2.47 2.81 4.86
CA PHE A 58 1.74 4.06 4.65
C PHE A 58 1.13 4.60 5.95
N SER A 59 0.55 3.71 6.79
CA SER A 59 -0.15 4.10 8.02
C SER A 59 0.79 4.50 9.16
N ALA A 60 2.04 4.07 9.14
CA ALA A 60 3.03 4.44 10.15
C ALA A 60 3.53 5.89 9.98
N GLY A 61 3.49 6.43 8.77
CA GLY A 61 3.90 7.80 8.48
C GLY A 61 5.39 8.09 8.70
N ILE A 62 6.24 7.05 8.75
CA ILE A 62 7.69 7.18 8.96
C ILE A 62 8.37 7.48 7.64
N ALA A 63 9.15 8.56 7.57
CA ALA A 63 9.85 8.95 6.36
C ALA A 63 11.00 7.98 6.02
N PRO A 64 11.11 7.46 4.78
CA PRO A 64 12.21 6.60 4.36
C PRO A 64 13.45 7.44 4.05
N THR A 65 14.46 7.36 4.93
CA THR A 65 15.67 8.18 4.82
C THR A 65 16.81 7.49 4.08
N THR A 66 16.78 6.15 3.97
CA THR A 66 17.79 5.37 3.25
C THR A 66 17.32 4.92 1.88
N PRO A 67 18.22 4.61 0.92
CA PRO A 67 17.84 4.07 -0.38
C PRO A 67 17.01 2.78 -0.27
N GLU A 68 17.38 1.88 0.63
CA GLU A 68 16.67 0.61 0.85
C GLU A 68 15.24 0.83 1.37
N ALA A 69 15.06 1.77 2.31
CA ALA A 69 13.73 2.12 2.81
C ALA A 69 12.85 2.74 1.72
N ARG A 70 13.42 3.58 0.86
CA ARG A 70 12.70 4.18 -0.28
C ARG A 70 12.27 3.13 -1.29
N ILE A 71 13.16 2.20 -1.62
CA ILE A 71 12.88 1.12 -2.58
C ILE A 71 11.80 0.18 -2.02
N LEU A 72 11.90 -0.21 -0.74
CA LEU A 72 10.93 -1.10 -0.11
C LEU A 72 9.54 -0.44 -0.04
N GLN A 73 9.48 0.84 0.34
CA GLN A 73 8.24 1.58 0.40
C GLN A 73 7.57 1.68 -0.98
N ASP A 74 8.36 1.95 -2.04
CA ASP A 74 7.85 2.01 -3.40
C ASP A 74 7.34 0.63 -3.86
N ALA A 75 8.08 -0.44 -3.57
CA ALA A 75 7.70 -1.80 -3.93
C ALA A 75 6.37 -2.20 -3.29
N ASP A 76 6.18 -1.94 -1.99
CA ASP A 76 4.92 -2.20 -1.29
C ASP A 76 3.76 -1.39 -1.90
N ARG A 77 3.96 -0.10 -2.16
CA ARG A 77 2.93 0.74 -2.79
C ARG A 77 2.57 0.31 -4.20
N LEU A 78 3.54 -0.18 -4.98
CA LEU A 78 3.30 -0.70 -6.33
C LEU A 78 2.39 -1.93 -6.36
N GLU A 79 2.34 -2.73 -5.30
CA GLU A 79 1.41 -3.86 -5.18
C GLU A 79 -0.06 -3.44 -5.08
N ALA A 80 -0.33 -2.21 -4.68
CA ALA A 80 -1.67 -1.65 -4.65
C ALA A 80 -2.14 -1.10 -6.01
N LEU A 81 -1.28 -1.12 -7.03
CA LEU A 81 -1.55 -0.58 -8.36
C LEU A 81 -1.59 -1.67 -9.44
N GLY A 82 -2.15 -1.31 -10.59
CA GLY A 82 -2.30 -2.21 -11.74
C GLY A 82 -3.39 -3.27 -11.52
N ALA A 83 -3.35 -4.33 -12.32
CA ALA A 83 -4.40 -5.36 -12.34
C ALA A 83 -4.52 -6.11 -11.00
N ILE A 84 -3.39 -6.44 -10.38
CA ILE A 84 -3.39 -7.13 -9.08
C ILE A 84 -3.92 -6.22 -7.97
N GLY A 85 -3.48 -4.96 -7.94
CA GLY A 85 -3.96 -3.97 -6.98
C GLY A 85 -5.47 -3.74 -7.10
N LEU A 86 -5.98 -3.66 -8.33
CA LEU A 86 -7.40 -3.53 -8.61
C LEU A 86 -8.20 -4.74 -8.11
N ALA A 87 -7.75 -5.96 -8.43
CA ALA A 87 -8.39 -7.18 -7.96
C ALA A 87 -8.42 -7.25 -6.42
N ARG A 88 -7.31 -6.92 -5.76
CA ARG A 88 -7.23 -6.84 -4.30
C ARG A 88 -8.18 -5.79 -3.72
N MET A 89 -8.30 -4.64 -4.36
CA MET A 89 -9.20 -3.56 -3.93
C MET A 89 -10.66 -4.06 -3.85
N PHE A 90 -11.16 -4.69 -4.92
CA PHE A 90 -12.53 -5.21 -4.94
C PHE A 90 -12.73 -6.36 -3.94
N LEU A 91 -11.74 -7.28 -3.84
CA LEU A 91 -11.80 -8.37 -2.88
C LEU A 91 -11.90 -7.85 -1.44
N ILE A 92 -11.05 -6.90 -1.07
CA ILE A 92 -11.02 -6.34 0.28
C ILE A 92 -12.29 -5.52 0.56
N SER A 93 -12.75 -4.70 -0.39
CA SER A 93 -14.00 -3.96 -0.26
C SER A 93 -15.18 -4.89 0.01
N GLY A 94 -15.30 -5.97 -0.76
CA GLY A 94 -16.35 -6.98 -0.54
C GLY A 94 -16.25 -7.68 0.81
N GLN A 95 -15.04 -8.05 1.26
CA GLN A 95 -14.83 -8.64 2.59
C GLN A 95 -15.19 -7.69 3.74
N MET A 96 -15.06 -6.39 3.54
CA MET A 96 -15.44 -5.37 4.52
C MET A 96 -16.92 -5.00 4.45
N GLY A 97 -17.72 -5.62 3.56
CA GLY A 97 -19.12 -5.32 3.34
C GLY A 97 -19.38 -4.08 2.45
N GLY A 98 -18.35 -3.58 1.80
CA GLY A 98 -18.47 -2.47 0.86
C GLY A 98 -18.97 -2.90 -0.52
N GLY A 99 -19.57 -1.95 -1.25
CA GLY A 99 -19.99 -2.12 -2.64
C GLY A 99 -18.87 -1.83 -3.62
N MET A 100 -19.09 -2.19 -4.89
CA MET A 100 -18.17 -1.81 -5.97
C MET A 100 -18.26 -0.30 -6.25
N VAL A 101 -19.48 0.22 -6.31
CA VAL A 101 -19.81 1.60 -6.68
C VAL A 101 -21.18 1.97 -6.11
N ASP A 102 -21.43 3.26 -5.90
CA ASP A 102 -22.76 3.78 -5.65
C ASP A 102 -23.56 3.78 -6.97
N MET A 103 -24.63 3.00 -7.05
CA MET A 103 -25.46 2.90 -8.27
C MET A 103 -26.31 4.15 -8.54
N ALA A 104 -26.55 5.01 -7.53
CA ALA A 104 -27.31 6.24 -7.69
C ALA A 104 -26.44 7.40 -8.17
N ASP A 105 -25.16 7.42 -7.77
CA ASP A 105 -24.17 8.45 -8.18
C ASP A 105 -22.79 7.82 -8.35
N PRO A 106 -22.58 7.02 -9.42
CA PRO A 106 -21.34 6.25 -9.63
C PRO A 106 -20.07 7.09 -9.71
N MET A 107 -20.20 8.34 -10.11
CA MET A 107 -19.09 9.27 -10.28
C MET A 107 -18.85 10.17 -9.06
N ALA A 108 -19.70 10.05 -8.03
CA ALA A 108 -19.71 10.94 -6.85
C ALA A 108 -19.77 12.44 -7.22
N LEU A 109 -20.70 12.79 -8.13
CA LEU A 109 -20.88 14.19 -8.57
C LEU A 109 -21.69 15.01 -7.57
N HIS A 110 -22.58 14.35 -6.81
CA HIS A 110 -23.52 14.98 -5.90
C HIS A 110 -23.37 14.51 -4.43
N ARG A 111 -22.37 13.68 -4.16
CA ARG A 111 -22.01 13.17 -2.85
C ARG A 111 -20.51 13.26 -2.58
N PRO A 112 -20.05 13.28 -1.32
CA PRO A 112 -18.64 13.08 -1.03
C PRO A 112 -18.21 11.66 -1.39
N LEU A 113 -16.91 11.50 -1.70
CA LEU A 113 -16.31 10.18 -1.84
C LEU A 113 -16.30 9.45 -0.49
N ASP A 114 -16.68 8.18 -0.49
CA ASP A 114 -16.64 7.30 0.68
C ASP A 114 -15.84 6.03 0.35
N ASP A 115 -14.56 6.07 0.66
CA ASP A 115 -13.60 5.00 0.38
C ASP A 115 -13.78 3.75 1.25
N LYS A 116 -14.64 3.80 2.25
CA LYS A 116 -15.05 2.65 3.07
C LYS A 116 -16.28 1.95 2.51
N ALA A 117 -17.20 2.73 1.95
CA ALA A 117 -18.44 2.20 1.39
C ALA A 117 -18.24 1.66 -0.03
N PHE A 118 -17.40 2.29 -0.85
CA PHE A 118 -17.30 1.96 -2.28
C PHE A 118 -15.86 1.80 -2.77
N ALA A 119 -15.60 0.71 -3.49
CA ALA A 119 -14.28 0.39 -4.05
C ALA A 119 -13.80 1.45 -5.05
N LEU A 120 -14.68 1.95 -5.95
CA LEU A 120 -14.30 3.00 -6.91
C LEU A 120 -13.97 4.33 -6.24
N ASP A 121 -14.55 4.63 -5.10
CA ASP A 121 -14.20 5.82 -4.31
C ASP A 121 -12.80 5.65 -3.71
N HIS A 122 -12.47 4.45 -3.19
CA HIS A 122 -11.12 4.14 -2.70
C HIS A 122 -10.06 4.25 -3.80
N LEU A 123 -10.37 3.79 -5.02
CA LEU A 123 -9.49 3.99 -6.17
C LEU A 123 -9.13 5.46 -6.33
N GLN A 124 -10.12 6.35 -6.29
CA GLN A 124 -9.95 7.79 -6.53
C GLN A 124 -9.32 8.51 -5.34
N VAL A 125 -9.75 8.20 -4.10
CA VAL A 125 -9.26 8.86 -2.88
C VAL A 125 -7.79 8.52 -2.60
N LYS A 126 -7.38 7.28 -2.89
CA LYS A 126 -6.08 6.77 -2.46
C LYS A 126 -5.22 6.25 -3.59
N LEU A 127 -5.68 5.26 -4.37
CA LEU A 127 -4.78 4.49 -5.23
C LEU A 127 -4.21 5.34 -6.37
N LEU A 128 -5.03 6.15 -7.03
CA LEU A 128 -4.58 7.03 -8.12
C LEU A 128 -3.65 8.16 -7.65
N ARG A 129 -3.50 8.38 -6.34
CA ARG A 129 -2.56 9.35 -5.77
C ARG A 129 -1.22 8.74 -5.37
N LEU A 130 -1.11 7.40 -5.37
CA LEU A 130 0.13 6.73 -4.98
C LEU A 130 1.35 7.12 -5.83
N PRO A 131 1.24 7.35 -7.16
CA PRO A 131 2.38 7.79 -7.96
C PRO A 131 3.07 9.05 -7.41
N GLU A 132 2.31 10.01 -6.88
CA GLU A 132 2.82 11.25 -6.29
C GLU A 132 3.65 11.00 -5.02
N THR A 133 3.44 9.87 -4.36
CA THR A 133 4.09 9.49 -3.10
C THR A 133 5.33 8.63 -3.28
N MET A 134 5.67 8.23 -4.51
CA MET A 134 6.84 7.40 -4.79
C MET A 134 8.15 8.14 -4.51
N GLN A 135 9.09 7.42 -3.92
CA GLN A 135 10.36 7.95 -3.45
C GLN A 135 11.46 7.87 -4.50
N THR A 136 11.36 6.91 -5.43
CA THR A 136 12.34 6.68 -6.49
C THR A 136 11.76 7.04 -7.86
N ARG A 137 12.66 7.40 -8.80
CA ARG A 137 12.25 7.67 -10.19
C ARG A 137 11.62 6.42 -10.85
N SER A 138 12.24 5.26 -10.65
CA SER A 138 11.74 4.00 -11.23
C SER A 138 10.38 3.61 -10.65
N GLY A 139 10.22 3.71 -9.32
CA GLY A 139 8.94 3.47 -8.66
C GLY A 139 7.84 4.38 -9.19
N ARG A 140 8.15 5.67 -9.36
CA ARG A 140 7.19 6.65 -9.91
C ARG A 140 6.75 6.30 -11.32
N LEU A 141 7.67 6.02 -12.24
CA LEU A 141 7.34 5.66 -13.64
C LEU A 141 6.45 4.40 -13.70
N MET A 142 6.78 3.37 -12.91
CA MET A 142 5.96 2.16 -12.84
C MET A 142 4.58 2.42 -12.23
N ALA A 143 4.51 3.30 -11.23
CA ALA A 143 3.25 3.64 -10.59
C ALA A 143 2.33 4.46 -11.51
N GLU A 144 2.88 5.39 -12.28
CA GLU A 144 2.17 6.20 -13.28
C GLU A 144 1.57 5.30 -14.35
N GLU A 145 2.34 4.36 -14.93
CA GLU A 145 1.86 3.40 -15.92
C GLU A 145 0.69 2.54 -15.37
N ARG A 146 0.86 2.01 -14.16
CA ARG A 146 -0.18 1.18 -13.52
C ARG A 146 -1.44 1.99 -13.18
N ALA A 147 -1.29 3.22 -12.72
CA ALA A 147 -2.40 4.11 -12.41
C ALA A 147 -3.17 4.52 -13.68
N GLU A 148 -2.49 4.81 -14.78
CA GLU A 148 -3.11 5.10 -16.08
C GLU A 148 -3.98 3.92 -16.57
N TRP A 149 -3.46 2.69 -16.44
CA TRP A 149 -4.24 1.50 -16.74
C TRP A 149 -5.49 1.39 -15.85
N MET A 150 -5.37 1.64 -14.54
CA MET A 150 -6.50 1.63 -13.61
C MET A 150 -7.53 2.72 -13.93
N MET A 151 -7.12 3.89 -14.39
CA MET A 151 -8.02 4.93 -14.89
C MET A 151 -8.79 4.48 -16.11
N SER A 152 -8.15 3.78 -17.04
CA SER A 152 -8.80 3.20 -18.23
C SER A 152 -9.84 2.16 -17.84
N PHE A 153 -9.53 1.29 -16.88
CA PHE A 153 -10.48 0.34 -16.30
C PHE A 153 -11.69 1.06 -15.67
N ARG A 154 -11.44 2.09 -14.83
CA ARG A 154 -12.51 2.88 -14.21
C ARG A 154 -13.44 3.48 -15.25
N THR A 155 -12.89 4.08 -16.30
CA THR A 155 -13.65 4.68 -17.39
C THR A 155 -14.55 3.63 -18.09
N ARG A 156 -13.99 2.46 -18.36
CA ARG A 156 -14.72 1.35 -18.97
C ARG A 156 -15.84 0.84 -18.07
N MET A 157 -15.57 0.63 -16.79
CA MET A 157 -16.56 0.17 -15.82
C MET A 157 -17.73 1.17 -15.69
N LEU A 158 -17.43 2.47 -15.60
CA LEU A 158 -18.48 3.52 -15.55
C LEU A 158 -19.33 3.54 -16.80
N ALA A 159 -18.75 3.35 -17.98
CA ALA A 159 -19.50 3.27 -19.25
C ALA A 159 -20.38 2.01 -19.35
N GLU A 160 -20.09 0.94 -18.65
CA GLU A 160 -20.91 -0.28 -18.60
C GLU A 160 -22.04 -0.18 -17.56
N ILE A 161 -21.90 0.67 -16.57
CA ILE A 161 -22.97 0.94 -15.59
C ILE A 161 -24.08 1.83 -16.19
N GLY A 162 -23.75 2.72 -17.11
CA GLY A 162 -24.69 3.64 -17.80
C GLY A 162 -24.56 5.03 -17.17
#